data_cfe5bfc6cfd03b3b0ffd449eb2396955
#
_entry.id   cfe5bfc6cfd03b3b0ffd449eb2396955
#
_cell.length_a   1.000
_cell.length_b   1.000
_cell.length_c   1.000
_cell.angle_alpha   90.00
_cell.angle_beta   90.00
_cell.angle_gamma   90.00
#
_symmetry.space_group_name_H-M   'P 1'
#
loop_
_entity.id
_entity.type
_entity.pdbx_description
1 polymer ?
#
loop_
_entity_poly.entity_id
_entity_poly.type
_entity_poly.pdbx_seq_one_letter_code
_entity_poly.pdbx_strand_id
1 'polypeptide(L)'
;MREALARLAAEGFVEQRAQRGMRVPELNFEELQDLSTTRQIVESETIRLAALLGDHAWRDSVIASFALYERDIREHGERAVDWKTTEPRHHQFHKAVVSGCPFPTLRGICDSIHQRLTRYRLQLDAYRFGTDEVIGEHRLLMEPVLSGNGDRAHAAARSHFGLSLSILEAELQFRPALESARPGKRPRP
;
A
#
# COMPACT_ATOMS: atom_id res chain seq x y z
N MET A 1 18.42 18.88 7.15
CA MET A 1 17.27 19.18 6.27
C MET A 1 17.54 18.88 4.79
N ARG A 2 18.61 19.38 4.16
CA ARG A 2 18.94 19.10 2.74
C ARG A 2 19.12 17.60 2.44
N GLU A 3 19.80 16.88 3.31
CA GLU A 3 20.05 15.44 3.17
C GLU A 3 18.75 14.61 3.24
N ALA A 4 17.85 14.95 4.16
CA ALA A 4 16.54 14.31 4.25
C ALA A 4 15.69 14.55 3.00
N LEU A 5 15.70 15.77 2.45
CA LEU A 5 15.00 16.09 1.21
C LEU A 5 15.62 15.38 -0.01
N ALA A 6 16.97 15.27 -0.07
CA ALA A 6 17.64 14.52 -1.12
C ALA A 6 17.28 13.03 -1.09
N ARG A 7 17.19 12.45 0.10
CA ARG A 7 16.72 11.08 0.29
C ARG A 7 15.27 10.91 -0.16
N LEU A 8 14.36 11.77 0.27
CA LEU A 8 12.96 11.75 -0.15
C LEU A 8 12.80 11.91 -1.67
N ALA A 9 13.67 12.71 -2.30
CA ALA A 9 13.69 12.86 -3.76
C ALA A 9 14.17 11.58 -4.46
N ALA A 10 15.23 10.95 -3.95
CA ALA A 10 15.73 9.68 -4.47
C ALA A 10 14.70 8.53 -4.33
N GLU A 11 13.89 8.57 -3.29
CA GLU A 11 12.80 7.64 -3.02
C GLU A 11 11.48 7.99 -3.76
N GLY A 12 11.44 9.13 -4.50
CA GLY A 12 10.27 9.53 -5.29
C GLY A 12 9.12 10.17 -4.50
N PHE A 13 9.34 10.54 -3.24
CA PHE A 13 8.32 11.21 -2.41
C PHE A 13 8.19 12.70 -2.69
N VAL A 14 9.29 13.31 -3.13
CA VAL A 14 9.32 14.72 -3.51
C VAL A 14 10.09 14.88 -4.82
N GLU A 15 9.73 15.88 -5.59
CA GLU A 15 10.44 16.29 -6.80
C GLU A 15 11.05 17.68 -6.62
N GLN A 16 12.22 17.89 -7.19
CA GLN A 16 12.85 19.21 -7.23
C GLN A 16 12.26 20.05 -8.36
N ARG A 17 11.74 21.23 -8.04
CA ARG A 17 11.41 22.24 -9.06
C ARG A 17 12.49 23.29 -9.17
N ALA A 18 12.90 23.60 -10.41
CA ALA A 18 13.87 24.65 -10.67
C ALA A 18 13.44 25.95 -9.98
N GLN A 19 14.31 26.49 -9.11
CA GLN A 19 14.14 27.74 -8.35
C GLN A 19 12.93 27.78 -7.38
N ARG A 20 12.17 26.68 -7.16
CA ARG A 20 10.97 26.64 -6.31
C ARG A 20 11.01 25.62 -5.18
N GLY A 21 12.18 25.01 -4.93
CA GLY A 21 12.35 24.04 -3.84
C GLY A 21 11.82 22.64 -4.19
N MET A 22 11.37 21.91 -3.17
CA MET A 22 10.83 20.54 -3.28
C MET A 22 9.31 20.57 -3.15
N ARG A 23 8.62 19.74 -3.91
CA ARG A 23 7.18 19.50 -3.76
C ARG A 23 6.86 18.00 -3.78
N VAL A 24 5.73 17.63 -3.21
CA VAL A 24 5.14 16.30 -3.43
C VAL A 24 4.65 16.24 -4.89
N PRO A 25 5.02 15.21 -5.67
CA PRO A 25 4.56 15.05 -7.05
C PRO A 25 3.03 14.94 -7.11
N GLU A 26 2.44 15.41 -8.19
CA GLU A 26 1.02 15.17 -8.46
C GLU A 26 0.79 13.67 -8.70
N LEU A 27 -0.43 13.20 -8.40
CA LEU A 27 -0.79 11.83 -8.73
C LEU A 27 -0.88 11.69 -10.25
N ASN A 28 -0.29 10.62 -10.76
CA ASN A 28 -0.19 10.33 -12.18
C ASN A 28 -0.70 8.92 -12.45
N PHE A 29 -1.58 8.79 -13.45
CA PHE A 29 -2.21 7.50 -13.79
C PHE A 29 -1.19 6.49 -14.34
N GLU A 30 -0.29 6.94 -15.20
CA GLU A 30 0.74 6.08 -15.80
C GLU A 30 1.71 5.59 -14.72
N GLU A 31 2.13 6.46 -13.80
CA GLU A 31 2.96 6.07 -12.64
C GLU A 31 2.24 5.07 -11.74
N LEU A 32 0.95 5.26 -11.48
CA LEU A 32 0.14 4.33 -10.69
C LEU A 32 0.11 2.94 -11.33
N GLN A 33 -0.12 2.87 -12.63
CA GLN A 33 -0.14 1.61 -13.38
C GLN A 33 1.23 0.92 -13.38
N ASP A 34 2.32 1.66 -13.61
CA ASP A 34 3.68 1.13 -13.58
C ASP A 34 4.04 0.56 -12.20
N LEU A 35 3.80 1.32 -11.13
CA LEU A 35 4.04 0.88 -9.77
C LEU A 35 3.22 -0.36 -9.41
N SER A 36 1.96 -0.38 -9.78
CA SER A 36 1.06 -1.49 -9.45
C SER A 36 1.39 -2.75 -10.26
N THR A 37 1.77 -2.59 -11.53
CA THR A 37 2.23 -3.70 -12.37
C THR A 37 3.53 -4.28 -11.81
N THR A 38 4.49 -3.42 -11.48
CA THR A 38 5.75 -3.83 -10.85
C THR A 38 5.50 -4.53 -9.51
N ARG A 39 4.58 -4.02 -8.70
CA ARG A 39 4.15 -4.65 -7.45
C ARG A 39 3.61 -6.05 -7.68
N GLN A 40 2.69 -6.22 -8.64
CA GLN A 40 2.11 -7.53 -8.95
C GLN A 40 3.16 -8.54 -9.39
N ILE A 41 4.21 -8.14 -10.10
CA ILE A 41 5.29 -9.02 -10.55
C ILE A 41 6.23 -9.34 -9.38
N VAL A 42 6.77 -8.32 -8.73
CA VAL A 42 7.87 -8.48 -7.77
C VAL A 42 7.34 -8.96 -6.41
N GLU A 43 6.28 -8.32 -5.89
CA GLU A 43 5.80 -8.63 -4.54
C GLU A 43 5.07 -9.98 -4.50
N SER A 44 4.31 -10.35 -5.54
CA SER A 44 3.68 -11.67 -5.59
C SER A 44 4.70 -12.80 -5.62
N GLU A 45 5.80 -12.64 -6.36
CA GLU A 45 6.88 -13.62 -6.36
C GLU A 45 7.64 -13.64 -5.02
N THR A 46 7.86 -12.47 -4.42
CA THR A 46 8.47 -12.36 -3.08
C THR A 46 7.61 -13.06 -2.03
N ILE A 47 6.28 -12.92 -2.10
CA ILE A 47 5.32 -13.60 -1.21
C ILE A 47 5.32 -15.10 -1.47
N ARG A 48 5.41 -15.54 -2.72
CA ARG A 48 5.55 -16.96 -3.06
C ARG A 48 6.76 -17.59 -2.39
N LEU A 49 7.91 -16.93 -2.48
CA LEU A 49 9.14 -17.36 -1.84
C LEU A 49 9.04 -17.32 -0.31
N ALA A 50 8.41 -16.30 0.26
CA ALA A 50 8.17 -16.22 1.70
C ALA A 50 7.31 -17.39 2.20
N ALA A 51 6.24 -17.74 1.49
CA ALA A 51 5.37 -18.86 1.85
C ALA A 51 6.10 -20.22 1.82
N LEU A 52 7.00 -20.39 0.85
CA LEU A 52 7.77 -21.64 0.69
C LEU A 52 8.92 -21.77 1.70
N LEU A 53 9.60 -20.67 2.03
CA LEU A 53 10.88 -20.66 2.75
C LEU A 53 10.78 -20.10 4.16
N GLY A 54 9.69 -19.45 4.52
CA GLY A 54 9.48 -18.86 5.84
C GLY A 54 9.29 -19.91 6.92
N ASP A 55 9.88 -19.65 8.08
CA ASP A 55 9.82 -20.51 9.25
C ASP A 55 8.57 -20.28 10.12
N HIS A 56 8.47 -21.00 11.24
CA HIS A 56 7.34 -20.83 12.17
C HIS A 56 7.32 -19.45 12.82
N ALA A 57 8.49 -18.91 13.21
CA ALA A 57 8.57 -17.58 13.82
C ALA A 57 8.10 -16.48 12.87
N TRP A 58 8.41 -16.62 11.57
CA TRP A 58 7.86 -15.73 10.54
C TRP A 58 6.34 -15.83 10.45
N ARG A 59 5.76 -17.05 10.43
CA ARG A 59 4.29 -17.22 10.39
C ARG A 59 3.61 -16.56 11.59
N ASP A 60 4.17 -16.72 12.78
CA ASP A 60 3.68 -16.07 13.99
C ASP A 60 3.74 -14.54 13.88
N SER A 61 4.81 -14.00 13.27
CA SER A 61 4.94 -12.56 13.03
C SER A 61 3.89 -12.02 12.05
N VAL A 62 3.53 -12.79 11.01
CA VAL A 62 2.47 -12.43 10.06
C VAL A 62 1.11 -12.39 10.78
N ILE A 63 0.80 -13.42 11.57
CA ILE A 63 -0.45 -13.49 12.36
C ILE A 63 -0.53 -12.30 13.32
N ALA A 64 0.52 -12.03 14.07
CA ALA A 64 0.56 -10.93 15.03
C ALA A 64 0.39 -9.56 14.35
N SER A 65 1.06 -9.34 13.22
CA SER A 65 0.95 -8.09 12.47
C SER A 65 -0.45 -7.88 11.90
N PHE A 66 -1.10 -8.94 11.42
CA PHE A 66 -2.49 -8.88 10.95
C PHE A 66 -3.47 -8.56 12.10
N ALA A 67 -3.32 -9.21 13.26
CA ALA A 67 -4.16 -8.95 14.42
C ALA A 67 -4.07 -7.50 14.90
N LEU A 68 -2.87 -6.90 14.88
CA LEU A 68 -2.67 -5.49 15.20
C LEU A 68 -3.31 -4.57 14.15
N TYR A 69 -3.21 -4.90 12.88
CA TYR A 69 -3.83 -4.16 11.79
C TYR A 69 -5.37 -4.24 11.88
N GLU A 70 -5.94 -5.43 12.06
CA GLU A 70 -7.37 -5.62 12.24
C GLU A 70 -7.91 -4.83 13.43
N ARG A 71 -7.21 -4.84 14.56
CA ARG A 71 -7.58 -4.06 15.74
C ARG A 71 -7.62 -2.57 15.42
N ASP A 72 -6.55 -2.02 14.82
CA ASP A 72 -6.47 -0.59 14.52
C ASP A 72 -7.60 -0.15 13.57
N ILE A 73 -7.95 -0.99 12.56
CA ILE A 73 -9.10 -0.72 11.67
C ILE A 73 -10.41 -0.67 12.47
N ARG A 74 -10.64 -1.63 13.37
CA ARG A 74 -11.88 -1.68 14.16
C ARG A 74 -12.00 -0.54 15.16
N GLU A 75 -10.89 -0.08 15.71
CA GLU A 75 -10.86 1.03 16.66
C GLU A 75 -11.07 2.41 15.99
N HIS A 76 -10.62 2.58 14.73
CA HIS A 76 -10.59 3.88 14.05
C HIS A 76 -11.50 3.98 12.83
N GLY A 77 -12.19 2.90 12.45
CA GLY A 77 -13.01 2.81 11.26
C GLY A 77 -14.47 2.49 11.56
N GLU A 78 -15.26 3.44 12.10
CA GLU A 78 -16.68 3.18 12.41
C GLU A 78 -17.54 2.87 11.16
N ARG A 79 -17.25 3.49 10.02
CA ARG A 79 -17.98 3.33 8.75
C ARG A 79 -17.09 3.12 7.53
N ALA A 80 -15.88 3.66 7.57
CA ALA A 80 -14.86 3.51 6.54
C ALA A 80 -13.48 3.58 7.18
N VAL A 81 -12.50 2.92 6.57
CA VAL A 81 -11.13 2.90 7.09
C VAL A 81 -10.49 4.29 6.99
N ASP A 82 -10.02 4.81 8.11
CA ASP A 82 -9.16 6.01 8.12
C ASP A 82 -7.71 5.61 7.81
N TRP A 83 -7.33 5.74 6.54
CA TRP A 83 -5.99 5.39 6.05
C TRP A 83 -4.87 6.20 6.70
N LYS A 84 -5.12 7.42 7.14
CA LYS A 84 -4.08 8.22 7.80
C LYS A 84 -3.65 7.60 9.13
N THR A 85 -4.60 7.02 9.82
CA THR A 85 -4.35 6.35 11.11
C THR A 85 -3.90 4.90 10.94
N THR A 86 -4.49 4.16 10.00
CA THR A 86 -4.26 2.72 9.86
C THR A 86 -3.10 2.34 8.92
N GLU A 87 -2.63 3.24 8.05
CA GLU A 87 -1.55 2.97 7.09
C GLU A 87 -0.25 2.45 7.73
N PRO A 88 0.21 2.91 8.90
CA PRO A 88 1.40 2.34 9.51
C PRO A 88 1.26 0.85 9.83
N ARG A 89 0.09 0.39 10.29
CA ARG A 89 -0.19 -1.03 10.55
C ARG A 89 -0.39 -1.83 9.27
N HIS A 90 -1.04 -1.25 8.28
CA HIS A 90 -1.17 -1.82 6.95
C HIS A 90 0.21 -2.10 6.34
N HIS A 91 1.12 -1.12 6.39
CA HIS A 91 2.51 -1.29 5.93
C HIS A 91 3.24 -2.36 6.73
N GLN A 92 3.12 -2.39 8.07
CA GLN A 92 3.74 -3.41 8.91
C GLN A 92 3.25 -4.82 8.55
N PHE A 93 1.96 -4.98 8.26
CA PHE A 93 1.41 -6.27 7.82
C PHE A 93 2.04 -6.72 6.49
N HIS A 94 2.02 -5.90 5.44
CA HIS A 94 2.65 -6.24 4.16
C HIS A 94 4.15 -6.53 4.30
N LYS A 95 4.86 -5.76 5.11
CA LYS A 95 6.27 -5.99 5.42
C LYS A 95 6.50 -7.32 6.12
N ALA A 96 5.64 -7.71 7.06
CA ALA A 96 5.71 -9.02 7.71
C ALA A 96 5.47 -10.15 6.70
N VAL A 97 4.50 -10.02 5.82
CA VAL A 97 4.18 -11.02 4.79
C VAL A 97 5.40 -11.32 3.91
N VAL A 98 6.12 -10.31 3.44
CA VAL A 98 7.31 -10.51 2.58
C VAL A 98 8.57 -10.88 3.35
N SER A 99 8.61 -10.74 4.68
CA SER A 99 9.84 -10.92 5.48
C SER A 99 10.35 -12.35 5.54
N GLY A 100 9.49 -13.35 5.26
CA GLY A 100 9.90 -14.75 5.11
C GLY A 100 10.74 -15.05 3.85
N CYS A 101 10.76 -14.12 2.88
CA CYS A 101 11.64 -14.23 1.74
C CYS A 101 13.09 -13.95 2.14
N PRO A 102 14.06 -14.86 1.87
CA PRO A 102 15.45 -14.70 2.32
C PRO A 102 16.23 -13.64 1.52
N PHE A 103 15.66 -13.07 0.45
CA PHE A 103 16.36 -12.14 -0.43
C PHE A 103 16.10 -10.67 -0.04
N PRO A 104 17.09 -9.98 0.60
CA PRO A 104 16.88 -8.61 1.11
C PRO A 104 16.61 -7.58 0.00
N THR A 105 17.17 -7.78 -1.19
CA THR A 105 16.92 -6.90 -2.35
C THR A 105 15.45 -6.92 -2.75
N LEU A 106 14.83 -8.10 -2.86
CA LEU A 106 13.40 -8.21 -3.19
C LEU A 106 12.54 -7.52 -2.13
N ARG A 107 12.81 -7.75 -0.84
CA ARG A 107 12.08 -7.09 0.25
C ARG A 107 12.23 -5.57 0.20
N GLY A 108 13.43 -5.07 -0.12
CA GLY A 108 13.68 -3.62 -0.26
C GLY A 108 12.91 -3.00 -1.42
N ILE A 109 12.79 -3.69 -2.55
CA ILE A 109 11.98 -3.25 -3.70
C ILE A 109 10.49 -3.21 -3.30
N CYS A 110 9.98 -4.25 -2.63
CA CYS A 110 8.59 -4.28 -2.14
C CYS A 110 8.29 -3.11 -1.20
N ASP A 111 9.19 -2.83 -0.25
CA ASP A 111 9.05 -1.72 0.70
C ASP A 111 9.02 -0.35 -0.04
N SER A 112 9.90 -0.14 -1.01
CA SER A 112 9.94 1.09 -1.82
C SER A 112 8.66 1.28 -2.63
N ILE A 113 8.14 0.23 -3.28
CA ILE A 113 6.90 0.29 -4.06
C ILE A 113 5.71 0.59 -3.12
N HIS A 114 5.64 -0.09 -1.96
CA HIS A 114 4.59 0.13 -0.98
C HIS A 114 4.54 1.59 -0.53
N GLN A 115 5.70 2.16 -0.19
CA GLN A 115 5.81 3.55 0.25
C GLN A 115 5.35 4.53 -0.83
N ARG A 116 5.71 4.31 -2.10
CA ARG A 116 5.25 5.16 -3.22
C ARG A 116 3.74 5.06 -3.44
N LEU A 117 3.14 3.87 -3.32
CA LEU A 117 1.70 3.67 -3.42
C LEU A 117 0.93 4.24 -2.22
N THR A 118 1.56 4.33 -1.04
CA THR A 118 0.99 5.01 0.14
C THR A 118 0.58 6.45 -0.18
N ARG A 119 1.37 7.16 -1.00
CA ARG A 119 1.03 8.52 -1.45
C ARG A 119 -0.34 8.56 -2.15
N TYR A 120 -0.64 7.58 -3.01
CA TYR A 120 -1.92 7.48 -3.70
C TYR A 120 -3.05 7.22 -2.70
N ARG A 121 -2.90 6.24 -1.81
CA ARG A 121 -3.92 5.93 -0.80
C ARG A 121 -4.26 7.12 0.08
N LEU A 122 -3.25 7.82 0.58
CA LEU A 122 -3.45 8.96 1.48
C LEU A 122 -4.00 10.21 0.77
N GLN A 123 -3.69 10.44 -0.50
CA GLN A 123 -4.16 11.62 -1.22
C GLN A 123 -5.53 11.43 -1.87
N LEU A 124 -5.89 10.21 -2.27
CA LEU A 124 -7.17 9.93 -2.89
C LEU A 124 -8.28 9.77 -1.85
N ASP A 125 -7.94 9.67 -0.56
CA ASP A 125 -8.89 9.26 0.49
C ASP A 125 -9.62 7.97 0.03
N ALA A 126 -8.85 7.16 -0.73
CA ALA A 126 -9.30 6.00 -1.42
C ALA A 126 -9.68 4.95 -0.38
N TYR A 127 -10.73 4.27 -0.67
CA TYR A 127 -11.31 3.22 0.14
C TYR A 127 -12.39 3.70 1.10
N ARG A 128 -13.52 4.07 0.54
CA ARG A 128 -14.79 4.15 1.27
C ARG A 128 -15.37 2.74 1.56
N PHE A 129 -14.47 1.75 1.63
CA PHE A 129 -14.86 0.38 1.97
C PHE A 129 -15.16 0.26 3.45
N GLY A 130 -16.11 -0.60 3.73
CA GLY A 130 -16.44 -0.96 5.10
C GLY A 130 -15.25 -1.65 5.78
N THR A 131 -15.17 -1.47 7.08
CA THR A 131 -14.14 -2.08 7.94
C THR A 131 -13.99 -3.59 7.70
N ASP A 132 -15.10 -4.32 7.65
CA ASP A 132 -15.08 -5.78 7.47
C ASP A 132 -14.61 -6.20 6.07
N GLU A 133 -14.90 -5.40 5.04
CA GLU A 133 -14.48 -5.66 3.67
C GLU A 133 -12.94 -5.55 3.55
N VAL A 134 -12.35 -4.48 4.08
CA VAL A 134 -10.89 -4.29 4.07
C VAL A 134 -10.18 -5.38 4.88
N ILE A 135 -10.71 -5.75 6.05
CA ILE A 135 -10.17 -6.84 6.87
C ILE A 135 -10.26 -8.16 6.11
N GLY A 136 -11.40 -8.43 5.47
CA GLY A 136 -11.65 -9.64 4.69
C GLY A 136 -10.64 -9.81 3.55
N GLU A 137 -10.38 -8.75 2.78
CA GLU A 137 -9.40 -8.76 1.68
C GLU A 137 -7.97 -9.08 2.15
N HIS A 138 -7.55 -8.53 3.28
CA HIS A 138 -6.23 -8.83 3.83
C HIS A 138 -6.15 -10.24 4.45
N ARG A 139 -7.25 -10.76 4.97
CA ARG A 139 -7.34 -12.15 5.44
C ARG A 139 -7.24 -13.15 4.28
N LEU A 140 -7.90 -12.85 3.14
CA LEU A 140 -7.78 -13.63 1.92
C LEU A 140 -6.36 -13.67 1.35
N LEU A 141 -5.55 -12.65 1.61
CA LEU A 141 -4.12 -12.68 1.32
C LEU A 141 -3.36 -13.54 2.34
N MET A 142 -3.61 -13.34 3.64
CA MET A 142 -2.84 -13.98 4.72
C MET A 142 -2.99 -15.51 4.74
N GLU A 143 -4.20 -16.03 4.59
CA GLU A 143 -4.45 -17.47 4.73
C GLU A 143 -3.65 -18.34 3.74
N PRO A 144 -3.61 -18.02 2.42
CA PRO A 144 -2.75 -18.74 1.49
C PRO A 144 -1.26 -18.61 1.80
N VAL A 145 -0.82 -17.44 2.29
CA VAL A 145 0.58 -17.21 2.67
C VAL A 145 0.99 -18.16 3.80
N LEU A 146 0.17 -18.30 4.83
CA LEU A 146 0.43 -19.16 5.98
C LEU A 146 0.33 -20.66 5.66
N SER A 147 -0.34 -21.04 4.55
CA SER A 147 -0.50 -22.44 4.16
C SER A 147 0.79 -23.14 3.72
N GLY A 148 1.86 -22.38 3.45
CA GLY A 148 3.10 -22.92 2.90
C GLY A 148 3.03 -23.28 1.41
N ASN A 149 1.89 -23.01 0.75
CA ASN A 149 1.72 -23.24 -0.69
C ASN A 149 2.06 -21.98 -1.48
N GLY A 150 3.25 -21.95 -2.09
CA GLY A 150 3.75 -20.78 -2.80
C GLY A 150 2.85 -20.34 -3.96
N ASP A 151 2.28 -21.28 -4.71
CA ASP A 151 1.44 -20.93 -5.88
C ASP A 151 0.10 -20.32 -5.44
N ARG A 152 -0.50 -20.82 -4.35
CA ARG A 152 -1.69 -20.22 -3.76
C ARG A 152 -1.41 -18.84 -3.20
N ALA A 153 -0.28 -18.67 -2.52
CA ALA A 153 0.15 -17.38 -1.99
C ALA A 153 0.41 -16.36 -3.11
N HIS A 154 1.07 -16.77 -4.19
CA HIS A 154 1.27 -15.95 -5.38
C HIS A 154 -0.04 -15.50 -6.02
N ALA A 155 -0.98 -16.42 -6.24
CA ALA A 155 -2.28 -16.11 -6.83
C ALA A 155 -3.10 -15.16 -5.96
N ALA A 156 -3.12 -15.37 -4.65
CA ALA A 156 -3.80 -14.49 -3.70
C ALA A 156 -3.19 -13.08 -3.69
N ALA A 157 -1.86 -12.97 -3.72
CA ALA A 157 -1.16 -11.69 -3.78
C ALA A 157 -1.50 -10.92 -5.08
N ARG A 158 -1.49 -11.59 -6.22
CA ARG A 158 -1.89 -10.97 -7.50
C ARG A 158 -3.33 -10.46 -7.48
N SER A 159 -4.26 -11.23 -6.93
CA SER A 159 -5.66 -10.83 -6.79
C SER A 159 -5.80 -9.59 -5.90
N HIS A 160 -5.18 -9.62 -4.72
CA HIS A 160 -5.19 -8.51 -3.76
C HIS A 160 -4.61 -7.22 -4.36
N PHE A 161 -3.47 -7.29 -5.07
CA PHE A 161 -2.85 -6.11 -5.67
C PHE A 161 -3.62 -5.63 -6.91
N GLY A 162 -4.26 -6.54 -7.66
CA GLY A 162 -5.14 -6.18 -8.77
C GLY A 162 -6.37 -5.41 -8.32
N LEU A 163 -7.01 -5.85 -7.24
CA LEU A 163 -8.14 -5.14 -6.63
C LEU A 163 -7.70 -3.75 -6.12
N SER A 164 -6.57 -3.68 -5.40
CA SER A 164 -6.03 -2.41 -4.92
C SER A 164 -5.78 -1.41 -6.07
N LEU A 165 -5.24 -1.88 -7.21
CA LEU A 165 -5.05 -1.05 -8.40
C LEU A 165 -6.38 -0.53 -8.94
N SER A 166 -7.36 -1.41 -9.18
CA SER A 166 -8.66 -1.01 -9.75
C SER A 166 -9.38 0.06 -8.92
N ILE A 167 -9.24 -0.02 -7.61
CA ILE A 167 -9.78 0.96 -6.66
C ILE A 167 -9.08 2.32 -6.81
N LEU A 168 -7.74 2.32 -6.79
CA LEU A 168 -6.97 3.56 -6.91
C LEU A 168 -7.16 4.24 -8.27
N GLU A 169 -7.29 3.46 -9.35
CA GLU A 169 -7.59 3.96 -10.68
C GLU A 169 -8.97 4.63 -10.74
N ALA A 170 -9.99 3.97 -10.19
CA ALA A 170 -11.34 4.53 -10.14
C ALA A 170 -11.37 5.86 -9.39
N GLU A 171 -10.77 5.92 -8.19
CA GLU A 171 -10.71 7.14 -7.39
C GLU A 171 -9.91 8.26 -8.09
N LEU A 172 -8.81 7.92 -8.76
CA LEU A 172 -8.01 8.91 -9.50
C LEU A 172 -8.78 9.48 -10.68
N GLN A 173 -9.57 8.67 -11.41
CA GLN A 173 -10.40 9.12 -12.52
C GLN A 173 -11.56 10.02 -12.06
N PHE A 174 -12.17 9.75 -10.90
CA PHE A 174 -13.31 10.52 -10.39
C PHE A 174 -12.90 11.76 -9.58
N ARG A 175 -11.63 11.93 -9.23
CA ARG A 175 -11.12 13.06 -8.44
C ARG A 175 -11.51 14.44 -8.97
N PRO A 176 -11.40 14.76 -10.28
CA PRO A 176 -11.78 16.08 -10.80
C PRO A 176 -13.26 16.41 -10.57
N ALA A 177 -14.14 15.42 -10.67
CA ALA A 177 -15.57 15.59 -10.42
C ALA A 177 -15.86 15.87 -8.93
N LEU A 178 -15.14 15.25 -8.03
CA LEU A 178 -15.28 15.45 -6.58
C LEU A 178 -14.74 16.81 -6.13
N GLU A 179 -13.65 17.29 -6.71
CA GLU A 179 -13.10 18.62 -6.43
C GLU A 179 -14.01 19.75 -6.92
N SER A 180 -14.66 19.57 -8.05
CA SER A 180 -15.63 20.52 -8.59
C SER A 180 -16.95 20.56 -7.82
N ALA A 181 -17.32 19.46 -7.14
CA ALA A 181 -18.54 19.34 -6.34
C ALA A 181 -18.40 19.86 -4.89
N ARG A 182 -17.20 20.23 -4.43
CA ARG A 182 -17.00 20.81 -3.09
C ARG A 182 -17.50 22.27 -3.08
N PRO A 183 -18.53 22.64 -2.30
CA PRO A 183 -18.99 24.02 -2.22
C PRO A 183 -17.91 24.89 -1.57
N GLY A 184 -17.35 25.82 -2.38
CA GLY A 184 -16.80 27.08 -1.93
C GLY A 184 -15.49 27.06 -1.17
N LYS A 185 -14.34 26.94 -1.84
CA LYS A 185 -13.19 27.76 -1.47
C LYS A 185 -13.32 29.10 -2.20
N ARG A 186 -13.80 30.15 -1.49
CA ARG A 186 -13.67 31.53 -1.98
C ARG A 186 -12.20 31.82 -2.29
N PRO A 187 -11.88 32.47 -3.43
CA PRO A 187 -10.54 32.95 -3.68
C PRO A 187 -10.17 33.93 -2.55
N ARG A 188 -9.03 33.75 -1.93
CA ARG A 188 -8.47 34.75 -1.02
C ARG A 188 -8.06 35.96 -1.83
N PRO A 189 -8.37 37.18 -1.31
CA PRO A 189 -8.03 38.44 -1.95
C PRO A 189 -6.53 38.62 -2.16
#